data_41d1144d3fd9c723b0838f5edc481f5d
#
_entry.id   41d1144d3fd9c723b0838f5edc481f5d
#
_cell.length_a   1.000
_cell.length_b   1.000
_cell.length_c   1.000
_cell.angle_alpha   90.00
_cell.angle_beta   90.00
_cell.angle_gamma   90.00
#
_symmetry.space_group_name_H-M   'P 1'
#
loop_
_entity.id
_entity.type
_entity.pdbx_description
1 polymer ?
#
loop_
_entity_poly.entity_id
_entity_poly.type
_entity_poly.pdbx_seq_one_letter_code
_entity_poly.pdbx_strand_id
1 'polypeptide(L)'
;MLAAIVATVSSRAMAGLASGAASLRQDCLAHSRPADPIEALAVDDVRAVATVSAGWTAADCIDGRCDRDVPVYAIGEEMTFTFRLRGFNGLDATKCVFDWVRTADDGKVERGVASADRPLVLKTSLDRPGFVRCYIELKDADGRIVQRPKGCGERKVFFDGGAGVDILNIRQGVPEPDDFDAFWARHKATLASVAWRGLEKVVPVDSDNPAIAAYAVEVPCAGGMPMTGFLYVPMEAKSGKRFPARITFHGYGASWSNGATKPCASRQDASRLTFACSAHGFELMREPSYYRKLRSKVSVNGFGYAFDPETNADPETAYFCGMTYRVMRALEFLKSRPEWNGRELVAYGGSMGGLQAIWAASLDSSVTHVRAEIPWCCDIGGETIGRNRGDWYVRWSAPGLGYYDPVNMVKRIPVSTDFFIPRFGLGDYICPPTGVMAMYNNVPCGKKGAVGFQNSTHGYVMPRPRQMLHLDGDGIAVRK
;
A
#
# COMPACT_ATOMS: atom_id res chain seq x y z
N MET A 1 -36.38 26.84 -42.56
CA MET A 1 -34.90 27.11 -42.49
C MET A 1 -34.32 27.03 -41.07
N LEU A 2 -35.16 27.05 -40.00
CA LEU A 2 -34.66 26.93 -38.62
C LEU A 2 -34.48 25.49 -38.12
N ALA A 3 -35.13 24.52 -38.71
CA ALA A 3 -35.07 23.10 -38.28
C ALA A 3 -33.81 22.35 -38.75
N ALA A 4 -33.09 22.85 -39.76
CA ALA A 4 -31.88 22.23 -40.28
C ALA A 4 -30.57 22.66 -39.52
N ILE A 5 -30.61 23.76 -38.77
CA ILE A 5 -29.44 24.27 -38.02
C ILE A 5 -29.32 23.62 -36.65
N VAL A 6 -30.41 23.18 -36.04
CA VAL A 6 -30.39 22.50 -34.73
C VAL A 6 -29.85 21.04 -34.82
N ALA A 7 -30.09 20.37 -35.96
CA ALA A 7 -29.61 18.99 -36.15
C ALA A 7 -28.08 18.87 -36.41
N THR A 8 -27.45 19.90 -36.98
CA THR A 8 -26.02 19.90 -37.31
C THR A 8 -25.12 20.27 -36.11
N VAL A 9 -25.63 20.99 -35.13
CA VAL A 9 -24.88 21.33 -33.90
C VAL A 9 -24.87 20.14 -32.94
N SER A 10 -26.00 19.38 -32.89
CA SER A 10 -26.09 18.18 -32.04
C SER A 10 -25.18 17.03 -32.47
N SER A 11 -24.99 16.82 -33.78
CA SER A 11 -24.14 15.72 -34.27
C SER A 11 -22.62 15.99 -34.12
N ARG A 12 -22.19 17.27 -34.16
CA ARG A 12 -20.78 17.61 -33.92
C ARG A 12 -20.40 17.57 -32.44
N ALA A 13 -21.31 17.92 -31.53
CA ALA A 13 -21.07 17.82 -30.10
C ALA A 13 -20.97 16.37 -29.61
N MET A 14 -21.77 15.46 -30.19
CA MET A 14 -21.72 14.03 -29.86
C MET A 14 -20.47 13.33 -30.45
N ALA A 15 -20.00 13.74 -31.62
CA ALA A 15 -18.76 13.20 -32.19
C ALA A 15 -17.49 13.65 -31.41
N GLY A 16 -17.51 14.87 -30.85
CA GLY A 16 -16.41 15.36 -30.01
C GLY A 16 -16.35 14.65 -28.64
N LEU A 17 -17.48 14.31 -28.06
CA LEU A 17 -17.54 13.54 -26.80
C LEU A 17 -17.14 12.06 -27.00
N ALA A 18 -17.48 11.47 -28.14
CA ALA A 18 -17.09 10.09 -28.45
C ALA A 18 -15.58 9.97 -28.74
N SER A 19 -14.95 10.96 -29.37
CA SER A 19 -13.51 10.97 -29.64
C SER A 19 -12.68 11.26 -28.35
N GLY A 20 -13.19 12.11 -27.47
CA GLY A 20 -12.57 12.38 -26.16
C GLY A 20 -12.62 11.15 -25.23
N ALA A 21 -13.76 10.45 -25.21
CA ALA A 21 -13.89 9.22 -24.42
C ALA A 21 -13.06 8.06 -24.98
N ALA A 22 -12.88 7.95 -26.29
CA ALA A 22 -12.02 6.95 -26.91
C ALA A 22 -10.52 7.25 -26.68
N SER A 23 -10.12 8.52 -26.72
CA SER A 23 -8.74 8.94 -26.38
C SER A 23 -8.42 8.71 -24.91
N LEU A 24 -9.34 9.05 -23.99
CA LEU A 24 -9.18 8.77 -22.56
C LEU A 24 -9.13 7.26 -22.27
N ARG A 25 -9.89 6.43 -23.02
CA ARG A 25 -9.82 4.96 -22.90
C ARG A 25 -8.48 4.40 -23.39
N GLN A 26 -7.92 4.96 -24.45
CA GLN A 26 -6.65 4.53 -25.01
C GLN A 26 -5.48 4.92 -24.11
N ASP A 27 -5.48 6.13 -23.53
CA ASP A 27 -4.49 6.57 -22.57
C ASP A 27 -4.60 5.80 -21.23
N CYS A 28 -5.82 5.50 -20.76
CA CYS A 28 -6.04 4.65 -19.59
C CYS A 28 -5.55 3.22 -19.83
N LEU A 29 -5.77 2.64 -21.02
CA LEU A 29 -5.31 1.29 -21.35
C LEU A 29 -3.78 1.20 -21.53
N ALA A 30 -3.14 2.27 -21.99
CA ALA A 30 -1.67 2.34 -22.13
C ALA A 30 -0.96 2.46 -20.77
N HIS A 31 -1.62 3.06 -19.75
CA HIS A 31 -1.03 3.28 -18.42
C HIS A 31 -1.53 2.29 -17.36
N SER A 32 -2.52 1.45 -17.66
CA SER A 32 -3.23 0.63 -16.67
C SER A 32 -3.19 -0.88 -16.95
N ARG A 33 -2.15 -1.38 -17.60
CA ARG A 33 -1.71 -2.75 -17.36
C ARG A 33 -0.72 -2.75 -16.20
N PRO A 34 -1.15 -2.76 -14.94
CA PRO A 34 -0.25 -3.15 -13.90
C PRO A 34 -0.03 -4.64 -14.12
N ALA A 35 1.10 -5.01 -14.71
CA ALA A 35 1.67 -6.29 -14.38
C ALA A 35 1.62 -6.34 -12.84
N ASP A 36 1.13 -7.45 -12.27
CA ASP A 36 1.20 -7.68 -10.83
C ASP A 36 2.62 -7.30 -10.40
N PRO A 37 2.84 -6.41 -9.41
CA PRO A 37 4.19 -6.08 -8.98
C PRO A 37 5.01 -7.34 -8.66
N ILE A 38 4.34 -8.42 -8.26
CA ILE A 38 4.96 -9.75 -8.06
C ILE A 38 5.29 -10.42 -9.41
N GLU A 39 4.48 -10.23 -10.46
CA GLU A 39 4.78 -10.74 -11.80
C GLU A 39 5.68 -9.79 -12.60
N ALA A 40 5.62 -8.47 -12.39
CA ALA A 40 6.59 -7.52 -12.97
C ALA A 40 8.01 -7.72 -12.39
N LEU A 41 8.11 -8.23 -11.17
CA LEU A 41 9.37 -8.72 -10.61
C LEU A 41 9.80 -10.08 -11.20
N ALA A 42 8.91 -10.82 -11.88
CA ALA A 42 9.15 -12.14 -12.48
C ALA A 42 9.33 -12.10 -14.00
N VAL A 43 8.97 -11.02 -14.68
CA VAL A 43 9.32 -10.83 -16.09
C VAL A 43 10.78 -10.36 -16.12
N ASP A 44 11.69 -11.32 -16.21
CA ASP A 44 13.05 -11.07 -16.68
C ASP A 44 12.94 -10.36 -18.04
N ASP A 45 13.14 -9.06 -18.01
CA ASP A 45 13.33 -8.30 -19.24
C ASP A 45 14.67 -8.76 -19.85
N VAL A 46 14.56 -9.72 -20.77
CA VAL A 46 15.68 -10.42 -21.41
C VAL A 46 16.57 -9.46 -22.23
N ARG A 47 16.32 -8.18 -22.19
CA ARG A 47 16.96 -7.12 -23.00
C ARG A 47 18.09 -6.39 -22.30
N ALA A 48 18.82 -6.93 -21.40
CA ALA A 48 20.13 -6.37 -21.09
C ALA A 48 20.85 -7.13 -20.01
N VAL A 49 21.74 -7.98 -20.36
CA VAL A 49 22.76 -8.47 -19.42
C VAL A 49 23.72 -7.29 -19.19
N ALA A 50 23.40 -6.49 -18.17
CA ALA A 50 24.33 -5.51 -17.65
C ALA A 50 25.47 -6.22 -16.91
N THR A 51 26.58 -5.53 -16.75
CA THR A 51 27.78 -6.00 -16.02
C THR A 51 27.37 -6.57 -14.67
N VAL A 52 27.63 -7.87 -14.46
CA VAL A 52 27.45 -8.55 -13.17
C VAL A 52 28.82 -9.00 -12.70
N SER A 53 29.26 -8.52 -11.55
CA SER A 53 30.52 -9.00 -10.95
C SER A 53 30.23 -10.04 -9.86
N ALA A 54 30.94 -11.17 -9.90
CA ALA A 54 30.93 -12.13 -8.81
C ALA A 54 31.48 -11.46 -7.53
N GLY A 55 30.73 -11.53 -6.44
CA GLY A 55 31.12 -10.99 -5.14
C GLY A 55 30.41 -9.69 -4.73
N TRP A 56 29.61 -9.06 -5.58
CA TRP A 56 28.78 -7.94 -5.14
C TRP A 56 27.62 -8.44 -4.26
N THR A 57 27.28 -7.64 -3.26
CA THR A 57 26.26 -7.92 -2.25
C THR A 57 25.18 -6.83 -2.20
N ALA A 58 24.18 -7.01 -1.38
CA ALA A 58 23.18 -5.96 -1.12
C ALA A 58 23.77 -4.70 -0.45
N ALA A 59 25.00 -4.78 0.10
CA ALA A 59 25.70 -3.63 0.67
C ALA A 59 26.35 -2.74 -0.39
N ASP A 60 26.58 -3.28 -1.60
CA ASP A 60 27.07 -2.52 -2.75
C ASP A 60 25.90 -1.75 -3.36
N CYS A 61 25.90 -0.43 -3.25
CA CYS A 61 24.73 0.38 -3.53
C CYS A 61 25.09 1.79 -4.01
N ILE A 62 24.11 2.49 -4.55
CA ILE A 62 24.16 3.96 -4.63
C ILE A 62 23.85 4.48 -3.22
N ASP A 63 24.86 5.05 -2.57
CA ASP A 63 24.72 5.69 -1.26
C ASP A 63 24.23 7.12 -1.48
N GLY A 64 22.93 7.35 -1.34
CA GLY A 64 22.26 8.62 -1.50
C GLY A 64 21.78 9.17 -0.15
N ARG A 65 22.02 10.47 0.07
CA ARG A 65 21.57 11.18 1.28
C ARG A 65 21.37 12.65 1.02
N CYS A 66 20.50 13.28 1.79
CA CYS A 66 20.44 14.72 1.88
C CYS A 66 21.44 15.26 2.92
N ASP A 67 21.64 16.60 2.93
CA ASP A 67 22.58 17.31 3.78
C ASP A 67 22.17 17.43 5.25
N ARG A 68 21.10 16.73 5.68
CA ARG A 68 20.60 16.66 7.06
C ARG A 68 20.51 15.22 7.54
N ASP A 69 20.63 15.01 8.84
CA ASP A 69 20.45 13.69 9.45
C ASP A 69 19.00 13.20 9.35
N VAL A 70 18.05 14.10 9.58
CA VAL A 70 16.62 13.86 9.38
C VAL A 70 16.20 14.52 8.09
N PRO A 71 15.66 13.77 7.10
CA PRO A 71 15.37 14.28 5.76
C PRO A 71 14.07 15.11 5.73
N VAL A 72 14.02 16.22 6.47
CA VAL A 72 12.88 17.15 6.54
C VAL A 72 13.35 18.59 6.49
N TYR A 73 12.66 19.41 5.70
CA TYR A 73 13.00 20.81 5.42
C TYR A 73 11.79 21.74 5.61
N ALA A 74 12.06 23.04 5.70
CA ALA A 74 11.03 24.06 5.64
C ALA A 74 10.59 24.32 4.18
N ILE A 75 9.41 24.96 4.03
CA ILE A 75 8.92 25.38 2.71
C ILE A 75 9.91 26.35 2.06
N GLY A 76 10.27 26.09 0.80
CA GLY A 76 11.19 26.90 0.01
C GLY A 76 12.67 26.72 0.35
N GLU A 77 13.00 25.94 1.38
CA GLU A 77 14.39 25.68 1.75
C GLU A 77 15.11 24.80 0.72
N GLU A 78 16.36 25.15 0.37
CA GLU A 78 17.17 24.36 -0.56
C GLU A 78 17.63 23.05 0.13
N MET A 79 17.37 21.93 -0.54
CA MET A 79 17.85 20.60 -0.19
C MET A 79 19.02 20.24 -1.08
N THR A 80 20.11 19.75 -0.50
CA THR A 80 21.24 19.21 -1.25
C THR A 80 21.33 17.70 -1.07
N PHE A 81 21.11 16.97 -2.15
CA PHE A 81 21.30 15.52 -2.19
C PHE A 81 22.64 15.16 -2.80
N THR A 82 23.34 14.22 -2.19
CA THR A 82 24.61 13.68 -2.71
C THR A 82 24.50 12.17 -2.90
N PHE A 83 24.84 11.70 -4.09
CA PHE A 83 24.83 10.28 -4.47
C PHE A 83 26.22 9.84 -4.90
N ARG A 84 26.65 8.67 -4.44
CA ARG A 84 27.94 8.07 -4.80
C ARG A 84 27.84 6.56 -4.82
N LEU A 85 28.69 5.92 -5.60
CA LEU A 85 28.85 4.48 -5.51
C LEU A 85 29.55 4.10 -4.20
N ARG A 86 29.09 3.02 -3.60
CA ARG A 86 29.69 2.41 -2.41
C ARG A 86 29.83 0.92 -2.67
N GLY A 87 31.06 0.42 -2.56
CA GLY A 87 31.40 -0.96 -2.92
C GLY A 87 31.65 -1.09 -4.44
N PHE A 88 31.16 -2.15 -5.05
CA PHE A 88 31.31 -2.47 -6.46
C PHE A 88 32.78 -2.71 -6.88
N ASN A 89 33.48 -3.53 -6.10
CA ASN A 89 34.87 -3.91 -6.44
C ASN A 89 34.95 -4.45 -7.88
N GLY A 90 35.89 -3.92 -8.67
CA GLY A 90 36.10 -4.32 -10.08
C GLY A 90 35.17 -3.63 -11.09
N LEU A 91 34.27 -2.75 -10.65
CA LEU A 91 33.49 -1.90 -11.56
C LEU A 91 34.34 -0.70 -12.01
N ASP A 92 34.43 -0.50 -13.32
CA ASP A 92 35.02 0.73 -13.89
C ASP A 92 33.96 1.84 -13.90
N ALA A 93 33.91 2.61 -12.82
CA ALA A 93 32.92 3.67 -12.65
C ALA A 93 33.03 4.79 -13.71
N THR A 94 34.19 4.91 -14.39
CA THR A 94 34.37 5.89 -15.48
C THR A 94 33.55 5.55 -16.71
N LYS A 95 33.14 4.28 -16.85
CA LYS A 95 32.27 3.77 -17.92
C LYS A 95 30.83 3.69 -17.51
N CYS A 96 30.46 4.17 -16.31
CA CYS A 96 29.12 4.13 -15.80
C CYS A 96 28.56 5.54 -15.61
N VAL A 97 27.23 5.63 -15.67
CA VAL A 97 26.52 6.88 -15.43
C VAL A 97 25.40 6.70 -14.43
N PHE A 98 25.14 7.74 -13.66
CA PHE A 98 23.89 7.94 -12.96
C PHE A 98 22.87 8.56 -13.91
N ASP A 99 21.84 7.81 -14.25
CA ASP A 99 20.65 8.31 -14.93
C ASP A 99 19.62 8.65 -13.86
N TRP A 100 19.27 9.92 -13.72
CA TRP A 100 18.48 10.41 -12.61
C TRP A 100 17.22 11.16 -13.02
N VAL A 101 16.20 11.03 -12.16
CA VAL A 101 14.95 11.77 -12.26
C VAL A 101 14.63 12.34 -10.88
N ARG A 102 14.36 13.64 -10.82
CA ARG A 102 13.74 14.31 -9.68
C ARG A 102 12.26 14.51 -10.00
N THR A 103 11.38 14.07 -9.09
CA THR A 103 9.95 14.42 -9.08
C THR A 103 9.56 14.96 -7.71
N ALA A 104 8.44 15.67 -7.59
CA ALA A 104 7.91 16.12 -6.31
C ALA A 104 6.42 16.46 -6.39
N ASP A 105 5.84 16.83 -5.25
CA ASP A 105 4.44 17.25 -5.12
C ASP A 105 4.15 18.66 -5.70
N ASP A 106 5.14 19.27 -6.35
CA ASP A 106 4.96 20.46 -7.18
C ASP A 106 4.67 20.13 -8.67
N GLY A 107 4.63 18.82 -9.00
CA GLY A 107 4.44 18.34 -10.37
C GLY A 107 5.63 18.53 -11.30
N LYS A 108 6.74 19.13 -10.83
CA LYS A 108 7.95 19.33 -11.65
C LYS A 108 8.70 18.01 -11.81
N VAL A 109 9.24 17.80 -13.00
CA VAL A 109 10.08 16.66 -13.36
C VAL A 109 11.39 17.18 -13.95
N GLU A 110 12.49 16.86 -13.31
CA GLU A 110 13.84 17.16 -13.77
C GLU A 110 14.59 15.85 -14.05
N ARG A 111 15.40 15.82 -15.08
CA ARG A 111 16.14 14.62 -15.50
C ARG A 111 17.55 14.98 -15.93
N GLY A 112 18.45 14.03 -15.81
CA GLY A 112 19.80 14.20 -16.33
C GLY A 112 20.63 12.95 -16.19
N VAL A 113 21.84 13.04 -16.73
CA VAL A 113 22.84 11.98 -16.69
C VAL A 113 24.15 12.59 -16.19
N ALA A 114 24.83 11.87 -15.28
CA ALA A 114 26.12 12.28 -14.74
C ALA A 114 27.07 11.08 -14.66
N SER A 115 28.39 11.30 -14.77
CA SER A 115 29.35 10.22 -14.59
C SER A 115 29.32 9.66 -13.17
N ALA A 116 29.40 8.31 -13.04
CA ALA A 116 29.34 7.64 -11.75
C ALA A 116 30.70 7.56 -11.03
N ASP A 117 31.79 8.04 -11.64
CA ASP A 117 33.14 8.09 -11.07
C ASP A 117 33.30 9.18 -10.00
N ARG A 118 32.36 10.12 -9.95
CA ARG A 118 32.30 11.23 -8.98
C ARG A 118 30.91 11.38 -8.37
N PRO A 119 30.80 12.02 -7.20
CA PRO A 119 29.49 12.25 -6.58
C PRO A 119 28.57 13.06 -7.48
N LEU A 120 27.33 12.59 -7.66
CA LEU A 120 26.24 13.41 -8.23
C LEU A 120 25.67 14.26 -7.09
N VAL A 121 25.58 15.57 -7.30
CA VAL A 121 24.95 16.52 -6.38
C VAL A 121 23.72 17.12 -7.05
N LEU A 122 22.57 16.96 -6.42
CA LEU A 122 21.31 17.56 -6.85
C LEU A 122 20.85 18.59 -5.82
N LYS A 123 20.54 19.80 -6.26
CA LYS A 123 19.97 20.87 -5.45
C LYS A 123 18.54 21.11 -5.90
N THR A 124 17.62 21.17 -4.94
CA THR A 124 16.21 21.36 -5.21
C THR A 124 15.51 21.97 -4.01
N SER A 125 14.28 22.41 -4.19
CA SER A 125 13.40 22.87 -3.11
C SER A 125 11.96 22.51 -3.43
N LEU A 126 11.06 22.66 -2.46
CA LEU A 126 9.63 22.50 -2.65
C LEU A 126 8.91 23.69 -1.99
N ASP A 127 7.99 24.33 -2.70
CA ASP A 127 7.30 25.55 -2.28
C ASP A 127 6.02 25.30 -1.46
N ARG A 128 5.79 24.05 -1.07
CA ARG A 128 4.60 23.59 -0.36
C ARG A 128 4.89 22.36 0.50
N PRO A 129 4.01 22.01 1.48
CA PRO A 129 4.10 20.74 2.19
C PRO A 129 4.01 19.54 1.23
N GLY A 130 4.92 18.58 1.37
CA GLY A 130 4.98 17.42 0.48
C GLY A 130 6.32 16.71 0.51
N PHE A 131 6.61 15.93 -0.54
CA PHE A 131 7.86 15.21 -0.69
C PHE A 131 8.53 15.49 -2.04
N VAL A 132 9.86 15.52 -2.01
CA VAL A 132 10.72 15.44 -3.20
C VAL A 132 11.24 14.02 -3.29
N ARG A 133 11.20 13.43 -4.50
CA ARG A 133 11.78 12.13 -4.84
C ARG A 133 12.97 12.29 -5.74
N CYS A 134 14.06 11.61 -5.43
CA CYS A 134 15.19 11.39 -6.31
C CYS A 134 15.25 9.91 -6.66
N TYR A 135 15.12 9.59 -7.95
CA TYR A 135 15.28 8.23 -8.47
C TYR A 135 16.53 8.20 -9.36
N ILE A 136 17.48 7.32 -9.06
CA ILE A 136 18.75 7.22 -9.77
C ILE A 136 19.00 5.77 -10.14
N GLU A 137 19.27 5.48 -11.41
CA GLU A 137 19.75 4.18 -11.89
C GLU A 137 21.23 4.25 -12.25
N LEU A 138 21.96 3.18 -11.93
CA LEU A 138 23.31 3.01 -12.44
C LEU A 138 23.26 2.30 -13.79
N LYS A 139 23.76 2.95 -14.84
CA LYS A 139 23.84 2.39 -16.19
C LYS A 139 25.30 2.25 -16.65
N ASP A 140 25.58 1.19 -17.42
CA ASP A 140 26.87 0.97 -18.06
C ASP A 140 27.02 1.81 -19.35
N ALA A 141 28.16 1.67 -20.03
CA ALA A 141 28.48 2.38 -21.28
C ALA A 141 27.49 2.11 -22.43
N ASP A 142 26.80 0.97 -22.39
CA ASP A 142 25.78 0.60 -23.38
C ASP A 142 24.37 1.09 -22.96
N GLY A 143 24.25 1.83 -21.87
CA GLY A 143 22.99 2.33 -21.33
C GLY A 143 22.12 1.27 -20.61
N ARG A 144 22.69 0.10 -20.29
CA ARG A 144 22.00 -0.98 -19.60
C ARG A 144 22.10 -0.80 -18.09
N ILE A 145 21.01 -1.10 -17.35
CA ILE A 145 21.03 -1.02 -15.89
C ILE A 145 21.99 -2.06 -15.32
N VAL A 146 22.92 -1.61 -14.50
CA VAL A 146 23.86 -2.49 -13.77
C VAL A 146 23.09 -3.33 -12.75
N GLN A 147 23.39 -4.63 -12.69
CA GLN A 147 22.68 -5.59 -11.85
C GLN A 147 23.62 -6.32 -10.88
N ARG A 148 23.12 -6.64 -9.70
CA ARG A 148 23.74 -7.55 -8.74
C ARG A 148 23.49 -9.01 -9.13
N PRO A 149 24.29 -9.96 -8.64
CA PRO A 149 24.04 -11.40 -8.79
C PRO A 149 22.66 -11.81 -8.24
N LYS A 150 22.11 -12.91 -8.75
CA LYS A 150 20.92 -13.54 -8.15
C LYS A 150 21.19 -13.90 -6.69
N GLY A 151 20.19 -13.66 -5.83
CA GLY A 151 20.29 -13.96 -4.39
C GLY A 151 20.78 -12.80 -3.52
N CYS A 152 21.18 -11.67 -4.12
CA CYS A 152 21.64 -10.48 -3.39
C CYS A 152 20.52 -9.47 -3.07
N GLY A 153 19.28 -9.89 -2.99
CA GLY A 153 18.13 -9.01 -2.82
C GLY A 153 17.74 -8.35 -4.14
N GLU A 154 17.45 -7.04 -4.12
CA GLU A 154 17.12 -6.29 -5.33
C GLU A 154 18.30 -6.30 -6.31
N ARG A 155 18.05 -6.80 -7.52
CA ARG A 155 19.10 -6.98 -8.53
C ARG A 155 19.54 -5.68 -9.18
N LYS A 156 18.62 -4.80 -9.49
CA LYS A 156 18.93 -3.50 -10.11
C LYS A 156 19.74 -2.65 -9.14
N VAL A 157 20.76 -1.98 -9.62
CA VAL A 157 21.50 -0.97 -8.87
C VAL A 157 20.82 0.36 -9.05
N PHE A 158 20.06 0.75 -8.07
CA PHE A 158 19.36 2.04 -8.07
C PHE A 158 19.34 2.65 -6.65
N PHE A 159 18.96 3.91 -6.59
CA PHE A 159 18.51 4.62 -5.41
C PHE A 159 17.10 5.14 -5.65
N ASP A 160 16.23 5.00 -4.68
CA ASP A 160 14.90 5.60 -4.68
C ASP A 160 14.57 6.11 -3.28
N GLY A 161 14.46 7.43 -3.17
CA GLY A 161 14.28 8.07 -1.88
C GLY A 161 14.08 9.57 -2.05
N GLY A 162 14.18 10.30 -0.94
CA GLY A 162 13.93 11.74 -1.01
C GLY A 162 13.91 12.43 0.33
N ALA A 163 13.21 13.55 0.41
CA ALA A 163 13.03 14.30 1.63
C ALA A 163 11.63 14.93 1.70
N GLY A 164 11.14 15.10 2.92
CA GLY A 164 9.88 15.78 3.19
C GLY A 164 10.07 17.28 3.41
N VAL A 165 9.05 18.04 3.08
CA VAL A 165 8.95 19.48 3.36
C VAL A 165 7.69 19.73 4.16
N ASP A 166 7.83 20.34 5.32
CA ASP A 166 6.72 20.71 6.22
C ASP A 166 5.69 19.61 6.40
N ILE A 167 6.17 18.38 6.61
CA ILE A 167 5.39 17.13 6.51
C ILE A 167 4.24 17.05 7.51
N LEU A 168 4.34 17.72 8.65
CA LEU A 168 3.27 17.75 9.66
C LEU A 168 2.08 18.62 9.23
N ASN A 169 2.26 19.45 8.21
CA ASN A 169 1.22 20.29 7.63
C ASN A 169 0.66 19.75 6.29
N ILE A 170 1.05 18.55 5.88
CA ILE A 170 0.42 17.88 4.73
C ILE A 170 -1.05 17.58 5.08
N ARG A 171 -1.97 18.09 4.24
CA ARG A 171 -3.43 17.89 4.38
C ARG A 171 -3.93 16.99 3.26
N GLN A 172 -5.10 16.39 3.43
CA GLN A 172 -5.77 15.59 2.38
C GLN A 172 -6.07 16.43 1.13
N GLY A 173 -6.02 15.78 -0.05
CA GLY A 173 -6.25 16.44 -1.33
C GLY A 173 -7.72 16.77 -1.61
N VAL A 174 -8.64 15.93 -1.12
CA VAL A 174 -10.08 16.09 -1.30
C VAL A 174 -10.77 16.04 0.06
N PRO A 175 -11.76 16.90 0.32
CA PRO A 175 -12.55 16.84 1.55
C PRO A 175 -13.24 15.49 1.74
N GLU A 176 -13.51 15.16 2.99
CA GLU A 176 -14.34 14.02 3.36
C GLU A 176 -15.77 14.21 2.84
N PRO A 177 -16.45 13.15 2.39
CA PRO A 177 -17.86 13.20 2.05
C PRO A 177 -18.73 13.67 3.24
N ASP A 178 -19.67 14.57 3.00
CA ASP A 178 -20.50 15.18 4.06
C ASP A 178 -21.35 14.15 4.82
N ASP A 179 -21.75 13.06 4.16
CA ASP A 179 -22.56 11.97 4.75
C ASP A 179 -21.73 10.77 5.18
N PHE A 180 -20.40 10.92 5.37
CA PHE A 180 -19.48 9.82 5.68
C PHE A 180 -19.95 8.92 6.83
N ASP A 181 -20.33 9.51 7.96
CA ASP A 181 -20.78 8.75 9.12
C ASP A 181 -22.14 8.08 8.90
N ALA A 182 -23.05 8.73 8.17
CA ALA A 182 -24.33 8.15 7.81
C ALA A 182 -24.17 6.98 6.83
N PHE A 183 -23.24 7.08 5.87
CA PHE A 183 -22.87 5.98 4.98
C PHE A 183 -22.43 4.75 5.78
N TRP A 184 -21.48 4.89 6.68
CA TRP A 184 -20.97 3.77 7.48
C TRP A 184 -22.00 3.24 8.48
N ALA A 185 -22.90 4.09 9.00
CA ALA A 185 -24.01 3.61 9.84
C ALA A 185 -24.97 2.71 9.05
N ARG A 186 -25.32 3.05 7.80
CA ARG A 186 -26.13 2.21 6.92
C ARG A 186 -25.43 0.86 6.62
N HIS A 187 -24.16 0.89 6.32
CA HIS A 187 -23.37 -0.33 6.03
C HIS A 187 -23.27 -1.25 7.25
N LYS A 188 -23.07 -0.69 8.45
CA LYS A 188 -23.11 -1.47 9.71
C LYS A 188 -24.48 -2.10 9.94
N ALA A 189 -25.57 -1.36 9.68
CA ALA A 189 -26.94 -1.89 9.80
C ALA A 189 -27.20 -3.01 8.77
N THR A 190 -26.75 -2.83 7.52
CA THR A 190 -26.83 -3.86 6.48
C THR A 190 -26.09 -5.13 6.89
N LEU A 191 -24.87 -5.01 7.42
CA LEU A 191 -24.13 -6.18 7.91
C LEU A 191 -24.84 -6.85 9.08
N ALA A 192 -25.35 -6.08 10.04
CA ALA A 192 -26.06 -6.60 11.21
C ALA A 192 -27.33 -7.37 10.83
N SER A 193 -27.98 -7.05 9.70
CA SER A 193 -29.17 -7.79 9.21
C SER A 193 -28.85 -9.18 8.67
N VAL A 194 -27.58 -9.48 8.37
CA VAL A 194 -27.16 -10.80 7.89
C VAL A 194 -26.88 -11.71 9.08
N ALA A 195 -27.78 -12.68 9.30
CA ALA A 195 -27.61 -13.70 10.34
C ALA A 195 -26.35 -14.56 10.07
N TRP A 196 -25.57 -14.82 11.11
CA TRP A 196 -24.34 -15.60 10.97
C TRP A 196 -24.04 -16.53 12.16
N ARG A 197 -24.50 -16.20 13.39
CA ARG A 197 -24.24 -17.01 14.56
C ARG A 197 -24.93 -18.39 14.43
N GLY A 198 -24.13 -19.44 14.60
CA GLY A 198 -24.56 -20.83 14.37
C GLY A 198 -24.59 -21.24 12.88
N LEU A 199 -24.24 -20.35 11.96
CA LEU A 199 -24.10 -20.62 10.52
C LEU A 199 -22.65 -20.61 10.04
N GLU A 200 -21.72 -20.23 10.93
CA GLU A 200 -20.28 -20.23 10.65
C GLU A 200 -19.76 -21.66 10.48
N LYS A 201 -18.94 -21.85 9.46
CA LYS A 201 -18.18 -23.09 9.27
C LYS A 201 -16.78 -22.88 9.83
N VAL A 202 -16.40 -23.67 10.82
CA VAL A 202 -15.07 -23.68 11.44
C VAL A 202 -14.54 -25.11 11.37
N VAL A 203 -13.70 -25.38 10.37
CA VAL A 203 -13.22 -26.72 10.02
C VAL A 203 -11.75 -26.85 10.40
N PRO A 204 -11.36 -27.84 11.22
CA PRO A 204 -9.95 -28.10 11.50
C PRO A 204 -9.15 -28.38 10.23
N VAL A 205 -7.95 -27.84 10.18
CA VAL A 205 -6.98 -28.08 9.10
C VAL A 205 -5.62 -28.41 9.69
N ASP A 206 -4.76 -29.04 8.90
CA ASP A 206 -3.41 -29.39 9.34
C ASP A 206 -2.63 -28.13 9.76
N SER A 207 -1.93 -28.26 10.88
CA SER A 207 -1.07 -27.24 11.43
C SER A 207 0.39 -27.67 11.31
N ASP A 208 1.21 -26.78 10.72
CA ASP A 208 2.66 -26.91 10.64
C ASP A 208 3.37 -26.41 11.93
N ASN A 209 2.60 -26.14 13.01
CA ASN A 209 3.11 -25.74 14.32
C ASN A 209 2.34 -26.50 15.42
N PRO A 210 2.99 -27.40 16.20
CA PRO A 210 2.31 -28.18 17.23
C PRO A 210 1.74 -27.34 18.39
N ALA A 211 2.22 -26.12 18.58
CA ALA A 211 1.69 -25.23 19.63
C ALA A 211 0.40 -24.49 19.22
N ILE A 212 -0.06 -24.67 17.96
CA ILE A 212 -1.21 -23.92 17.41
C ILE A 212 -2.15 -24.88 16.69
N ALA A 213 -3.43 -24.83 17.02
CA ALA A 213 -4.49 -25.44 16.22
C ALA A 213 -4.93 -24.48 15.12
N ALA A 214 -5.09 -24.96 13.88
CA ALA A 214 -5.51 -24.18 12.73
C ALA A 214 -6.89 -24.61 12.24
N TYR A 215 -7.70 -23.63 11.82
CA TYR A 215 -9.04 -23.84 11.30
C TYR A 215 -9.28 -23.00 10.06
N ALA A 216 -9.89 -23.60 9.04
CA ALA A 216 -10.48 -22.86 7.93
C ALA A 216 -11.86 -22.36 8.36
N VAL A 217 -12.13 -21.08 8.12
CA VAL A 217 -13.34 -20.40 8.58
C VAL A 217 -14.08 -19.78 7.39
N GLU A 218 -15.41 -19.97 7.38
CA GLU A 218 -16.34 -19.29 6.48
C GLU A 218 -17.54 -18.78 7.29
N VAL A 219 -17.87 -17.50 7.16
CA VAL A 219 -18.97 -16.86 7.88
C VAL A 219 -19.85 -16.08 6.91
N PRO A 220 -21.20 -16.21 6.97
CA PRO A 220 -22.10 -15.38 6.18
C PRO A 220 -21.83 -13.89 6.36
N CYS A 221 -21.83 -13.16 5.25
CA CYS A 221 -21.45 -11.75 5.21
C CYS A 221 -22.30 -10.97 4.21
N ALA A 222 -22.43 -9.68 4.38
CA ALA A 222 -23.01 -8.79 3.39
C ALA A 222 -22.06 -8.64 2.17
N GLY A 223 -22.56 -8.07 1.08
CA GLY A 223 -21.77 -7.79 -0.15
C GLY A 223 -21.57 -9.00 -1.06
N GLY A 224 -22.46 -10.02 -0.98
CA GLY A 224 -22.55 -11.12 -1.94
C GLY A 224 -21.49 -12.23 -1.80
N MET A 225 -20.46 -12.04 -0.97
CA MET A 225 -19.43 -13.03 -0.69
C MET A 225 -19.27 -13.25 0.81
N PRO A 226 -19.01 -14.49 1.27
CA PRO A 226 -18.77 -14.77 2.69
C PRO A 226 -17.48 -14.08 3.16
N MET A 227 -17.35 -13.94 4.47
CA MET A 227 -16.06 -13.71 5.11
C MET A 227 -15.34 -15.05 5.24
N THR A 228 -14.12 -15.17 4.74
CA THR A 228 -13.29 -16.37 4.86
C THR A 228 -11.91 -16.04 5.42
N GLY A 229 -11.26 -17.02 6.04
CA GLY A 229 -9.92 -16.85 6.60
C GLY A 229 -9.48 -18.05 7.43
N PHE A 230 -8.30 -17.95 8.04
CA PHE A 230 -7.78 -18.97 8.93
C PHE A 230 -7.74 -18.49 10.37
N LEU A 231 -8.31 -19.28 11.27
CA LEU A 231 -8.21 -19.07 12.71
C LEU A 231 -7.08 -19.93 13.28
N TYR A 232 -6.19 -19.30 14.01
CA TYR A 232 -5.07 -19.94 14.71
C TYR A 232 -5.25 -19.79 16.20
N VAL A 233 -5.42 -20.92 16.89
CA VAL A 233 -5.71 -20.98 18.31
C VAL A 233 -4.53 -21.61 19.05
N PRO A 234 -3.92 -20.91 20.02
CA PRO A 234 -2.91 -21.52 20.87
C PRO A 234 -3.43 -22.79 21.55
N MET A 235 -2.65 -23.86 21.53
CA MET A 235 -3.06 -25.15 22.13
C MET A 235 -3.38 -25.05 23.61
N GLU A 236 -2.76 -24.11 24.33
CA GLU A 236 -3.05 -23.83 25.74
C GLU A 236 -4.48 -23.31 25.97
N ALA A 237 -5.20 -22.85 24.96
CA ALA A 237 -6.60 -22.44 25.07
C ALA A 237 -7.50 -23.61 25.50
N LYS A 238 -7.10 -24.86 25.24
CA LYS A 238 -7.83 -26.07 25.71
C LYS A 238 -7.93 -26.17 27.22
N SER A 239 -7.03 -25.52 27.96
CA SER A 239 -7.10 -25.44 29.44
C SER A 239 -7.96 -24.27 29.96
N GLY A 240 -8.66 -23.55 29.06
CA GLY A 240 -9.45 -22.38 29.41
C GLY A 240 -8.66 -21.06 29.45
N LYS A 241 -7.38 -21.06 29.09
CA LYS A 241 -6.57 -19.84 28.97
C LYS A 241 -7.10 -18.96 27.85
N ARG A 242 -7.18 -17.65 28.12
CA ARG A 242 -7.57 -16.64 27.13
C ARG A 242 -6.37 -15.82 26.68
N PHE A 243 -6.39 -15.37 25.43
CA PHE A 243 -5.28 -14.73 24.76
C PHE A 243 -5.62 -13.35 24.23
N PRO A 244 -4.65 -12.43 24.12
CA PRO A 244 -4.80 -11.27 23.27
C PRO A 244 -5.06 -11.73 21.84
N ALA A 245 -5.85 -10.96 21.07
CA ALA A 245 -6.19 -11.32 19.70
C ALA A 245 -5.43 -10.46 18.68
N ARG A 246 -5.22 -11.05 17.51
CA ARG A 246 -4.70 -10.35 16.31
C ARG A 246 -5.57 -10.70 15.13
N ILE A 247 -5.94 -9.67 14.35
CA ILE A 247 -6.46 -9.87 13.01
C ILE A 247 -5.39 -9.43 12.00
N THR A 248 -5.12 -10.27 11.00
CA THR A 248 -4.12 -9.99 9.96
C THR A 248 -4.77 -9.90 8.59
N PHE A 249 -4.29 -8.97 7.79
CA PHE A 249 -4.78 -8.73 6.45
C PHE A 249 -3.62 -8.83 5.44
N HIS A 250 -3.87 -9.49 4.32
CA HIS A 250 -2.87 -9.68 3.28
C HIS A 250 -2.75 -8.46 2.34
N GLY A 251 -1.60 -8.33 1.67
CA GLY A 251 -1.35 -7.35 0.62
C GLY A 251 -2.19 -7.61 -0.63
N TYR A 252 -2.05 -6.74 -1.65
CA TYR A 252 -2.77 -6.88 -2.90
C TYR A 252 -2.45 -8.21 -3.58
N GLY A 253 -3.47 -8.86 -4.11
CA GLY A 253 -3.38 -10.12 -4.84
C GLY A 253 -4.44 -11.12 -4.38
N ALA A 254 -4.88 -11.93 -5.31
CA ALA A 254 -5.83 -13.03 -5.09
C ALA A 254 -5.12 -14.39 -5.26
N SER A 255 -3.85 -14.48 -4.88
CA SER A 255 -3.05 -15.69 -5.07
C SER A 255 -3.04 -16.56 -3.80
N TRP A 256 -2.88 -17.84 -4.01
CA TRP A 256 -2.73 -18.83 -2.93
C TRP A 256 -1.45 -18.65 -2.09
N SER A 257 -0.47 -17.91 -2.61
CA SER A 257 0.86 -17.76 -1.99
C SER A 257 0.93 -16.73 -0.86
N ASN A 258 -0.10 -15.88 -0.68
CA ASN A 258 -0.05 -14.79 0.31
C ASN A 258 -0.69 -15.13 1.67
N GLY A 259 -0.85 -16.42 2.00
CA GLY A 259 -1.35 -16.88 3.29
C GLY A 259 -2.85 -16.72 3.51
N ALA A 260 -3.56 -16.11 2.55
CA ALA A 260 -5.01 -15.89 2.64
C ALA A 260 -5.83 -17.12 2.20
N THR A 261 -5.20 -18.07 1.54
CA THR A 261 -5.88 -19.23 0.92
C THR A 261 -5.29 -20.57 1.34
N LYS A 262 -4.17 -20.55 2.06
CA LYS A 262 -3.49 -21.72 2.63
C LYS A 262 -3.06 -21.43 4.07
N PRO A 263 -3.25 -22.36 5.01
CA PRO A 263 -2.84 -22.15 6.40
C PRO A 263 -1.31 -22.06 6.52
N CYS A 264 -0.84 -21.28 7.50
CA CYS A 264 0.58 -21.11 7.82
C CYS A 264 0.71 -20.84 9.32
N ALA A 265 0.54 -21.89 10.13
CA ALA A 265 0.59 -21.80 11.59
C ALA A 265 2.03 -21.54 12.10
N SER A 266 3.05 -22.02 11.37
CA SER A 266 4.47 -21.81 11.71
C SER A 266 4.90 -20.35 11.71
N ARG A 267 4.15 -19.47 11.03
CA ARG A 267 4.37 -18.01 11.04
C ARG A 267 3.57 -17.27 12.12
N GLN A 268 2.76 -17.97 12.90
CA GLN A 268 1.92 -17.36 13.92
C GLN A 268 2.58 -17.42 15.30
N ASP A 269 2.25 -16.44 16.10
CA ASP A 269 2.68 -16.34 17.50
C ASP A 269 1.73 -17.15 18.38
N ALA A 270 2.22 -18.20 19.04
CA ALA A 270 1.45 -19.06 19.93
C ALA A 270 1.00 -18.37 21.23
N SER A 271 1.43 -17.13 21.48
CA SER A 271 0.94 -16.32 22.61
C SER A 271 -0.33 -15.53 22.28
N ARG A 272 -0.90 -15.67 21.05
CA ARG A 272 -2.04 -14.89 20.56
C ARG A 272 -3.05 -15.74 19.83
N LEU A 273 -4.34 -15.40 19.99
CA LEU A 273 -5.39 -15.83 19.09
C LEU A 273 -5.27 -15.02 17.79
N THR A 274 -5.06 -15.67 16.64
CA THR A 274 -4.87 -14.94 15.37
C THR A 274 -5.93 -15.34 14.35
N PHE A 275 -6.50 -14.36 13.66
CA PHE A 275 -7.36 -14.57 12.50
C PHE A 275 -6.73 -13.92 11.27
N ALA A 276 -6.40 -14.72 10.25
CA ALA A 276 -5.91 -14.25 8.97
C ALA A 276 -7.09 -14.13 8.00
N CYS A 277 -7.55 -12.91 7.76
CA CYS A 277 -8.73 -12.60 6.95
C CYS A 277 -8.39 -12.55 5.45
N SER A 278 -9.22 -13.21 4.63
CA SER A 278 -9.18 -13.05 3.17
C SER A 278 -9.99 -11.83 2.74
N ALA A 279 -9.38 -10.94 1.96
CA ALA A 279 -10.05 -9.76 1.42
C ALA A 279 -11.18 -10.08 0.43
N HIS A 280 -11.18 -11.30 -0.14
CA HIS A 280 -12.03 -11.64 -1.29
C HIS A 280 -13.23 -12.52 -0.96
N GLY A 281 -13.22 -13.23 0.18
CA GLY A 281 -14.25 -14.21 0.53
C GLY A 281 -14.23 -15.46 -0.36
N PHE A 282 -13.10 -15.78 -0.97
CA PHE A 282 -12.95 -16.98 -1.79
C PHE A 282 -12.88 -18.24 -0.93
N GLU A 283 -13.26 -19.39 -1.52
CA GLU A 283 -13.07 -20.69 -0.90
C GLU A 283 -11.59 -20.92 -0.57
N LEU A 284 -11.33 -21.46 0.62
CA LEU A 284 -9.98 -21.72 1.10
C LEU A 284 -9.45 -23.07 0.60
N MET A 285 -8.14 -23.25 0.62
CA MET A 285 -7.45 -24.52 0.34
C MET A 285 -7.74 -25.13 -1.03
N ARG A 286 -8.10 -24.29 -2.02
CA ARG A 286 -8.30 -24.73 -3.41
C ARG A 286 -6.97 -24.71 -4.17
N GLU A 287 -6.94 -25.42 -5.29
CA GLU A 287 -5.77 -25.47 -6.16
C GLU A 287 -5.42 -24.09 -6.76
N PRO A 288 -4.15 -23.81 -7.08
CA PRO A 288 -3.72 -22.52 -7.64
C PRO A 288 -4.50 -22.10 -8.90
N SER A 289 -4.95 -23.07 -9.70
CA SER A 289 -5.76 -22.80 -10.91
C SER A 289 -7.12 -22.19 -10.59
N TYR A 290 -7.73 -22.52 -9.46
CA TYR A 290 -8.96 -21.92 -8.98
C TYR A 290 -8.78 -20.42 -8.73
N TYR A 291 -7.74 -20.02 -8.03
CA TYR A 291 -7.46 -18.61 -7.71
C TYR A 291 -7.07 -17.79 -8.95
N ARG A 292 -6.37 -18.39 -9.94
CA ARG A 292 -6.11 -17.73 -11.22
C ARG A 292 -7.41 -17.40 -11.97
N LYS A 293 -8.38 -18.33 -11.99
CA LYS A 293 -9.71 -18.09 -12.59
C LYS A 293 -10.49 -17.02 -11.83
N LEU A 294 -10.41 -16.99 -10.50
CA LEU A 294 -11.09 -15.99 -9.70
C LEU A 294 -10.50 -14.59 -9.92
N ARG A 295 -9.19 -14.49 -10.06
CA ARG A 295 -8.53 -13.22 -10.37
C ARG A 295 -9.09 -12.58 -11.65
N SER A 296 -9.30 -13.36 -12.71
CA SER A 296 -9.91 -12.84 -13.92
C SER A 296 -11.38 -12.42 -13.74
N LYS A 297 -12.13 -13.07 -12.83
CA LYS A 297 -13.52 -12.71 -12.54
C LYS A 297 -13.68 -11.41 -11.73
N VAL A 298 -12.72 -11.09 -10.86
CA VAL A 298 -12.73 -9.84 -10.08
C VAL A 298 -12.10 -8.68 -10.82
N SER A 299 -11.52 -8.92 -12.00
CA SER A 299 -11.04 -7.89 -12.90
C SER A 299 -12.22 -7.33 -13.71
N VAL A 300 -12.33 -6.00 -13.80
CA VAL A 300 -13.44 -5.30 -14.48
C VAL A 300 -12.86 -4.37 -15.53
N ASN A 301 -13.44 -4.33 -16.73
CA ASN A 301 -13.03 -3.44 -17.83
C ASN A 301 -11.52 -3.51 -18.17
N GLY A 302 -10.87 -4.66 -17.93
CA GLY A 302 -9.41 -4.83 -18.14
C GLY A 302 -8.53 -4.34 -16.99
N PHE A 303 -9.14 -3.80 -15.93
CA PHE A 303 -8.44 -3.42 -14.71
C PHE A 303 -8.41 -4.57 -13.70
N GLY A 304 -7.37 -4.62 -12.87
CA GLY A 304 -7.38 -5.44 -11.67
C GLY A 304 -8.48 -5.00 -10.69
N TYR A 305 -8.84 -5.88 -9.75
CA TYR A 305 -9.86 -5.51 -8.76
C TYR A 305 -9.49 -4.22 -8.03
N ALA A 306 -10.50 -3.42 -7.68
CA ALA A 306 -10.39 -2.10 -7.07
C ALA A 306 -9.75 -0.99 -7.92
N PHE A 307 -9.37 -1.24 -9.18
CA PHE A 307 -8.74 -0.23 -10.04
C PHE A 307 -9.69 0.39 -11.09
N ASP A 308 -10.83 -0.22 -11.34
CA ASP A 308 -11.76 0.31 -12.34
C ASP A 308 -12.41 1.62 -11.89
N PRO A 309 -12.18 2.75 -12.62
CA PRO A 309 -12.70 4.05 -12.20
C PRO A 309 -14.23 4.14 -12.28
N GLU A 310 -14.87 3.38 -13.18
CA GLU A 310 -16.34 3.41 -13.33
C GLU A 310 -17.01 2.77 -12.10
N THR A 311 -16.54 1.60 -11.66
CA THR A 311 -17.05 0.95 -10.44
C THR A 311 -16.68 1.69 -9.18
N ASN A 312 -15.54 2.39 -9.15
CA ASN A 312 -15.10 3.17 -8.01
C ASN A 312 -15.83 4.52 -7.86
N ALA A 313 -16.52 5.01 -8.90
CA ALA A 313 -17.26 6.26 -8.84
C ALA A 313 -18.49 6.19 -7.90
N ASP A 314 -19.09 4.99 -7.79
CA ASP A 314 -20.17 4.71 -6.84
C ASP A 314 -19.62 3.91 -5.65
N PRO A 315 -19.72 4.41 -4.40
CA PRO A 315 -19.21 3.70 -3.23
C PRO A 315 -19.88 2.34 -2.99
N GLU A 316 -21.12 2.15 -3.44
CA GLU A 316 -21.84 0.87 -3.28
C GLU A 316 -21.32 -0.20 -4.24
N THR A 317 -20.79 0.17 -5.41
CA THR A 317 -20.26 -0.74 -6.42
C THR A 317 -18.73 -0.92 -6.33
N ALA A 318 -18.04 -0.03 -5.64
CA ALA A 318 -16.60 -0.12 -5.43
C ALA A 318 -16.22 -1.46 -4.80
N TYR A 319 -15.19 -2.12 -5.31
CA TYR A 319 -14.72 -3.41 -4.77
C TYR A 319 -14.39 -3.35 -3.27
N PHE A 320 -14.00 -2.18 -2.80
CA PHE A 320 -13.74 -1.90 -1.39
C PHE A 320 -14.97 -2.10 -0.50
N CYS A 321 -16.19 -1.88 -1.01
CA CYS A 321 -17.43 -2.10 -0.25
C CYS A 321 -17.50 -3.55 0.28
N GLY A 322 -17.35 -4.53 -0.60
CA GLY A 322 -17.33 -5.93 -0.20
C GLY A 322 -16.17 -6.29 0.73
N MET A 323 -14.99 -5.68 0.53
CA MET A 323 -13.85 -5.90 1.42
C MET A 323 -14.11 -5.40 2.84
N THR A 324 -14.69 -4.22 3.00
CA THR A 324 -14.99 -3.64 4.32
C THR A 324 -16.04 -4.44 5.08
N TYR A 325 -17.05 -4.99 4.41
CA TYR A 325 -17.99 -5.93 5.04
C TYR A 325 -17.26 -7.15 5.62
N ARG A 326 -16.31 -7.73 4.87
CA ARG A 326 -15.53 -8.87 5.36
C ARG A 326 -14.62 -8.49 6.53
N VAL A 327 -14.03 -7.31 6.52
CA VAL A 327 -13.26 -6.78 7.67
C VAL A 327 -14.13 -6.68 8.91
N MET A 328 -15.31 -6.07 8.83
CA MET A 328 -16.24 -5.94 9.95
C MET A 328 -16.71 -7.30 10.46
N ARG A 329 -17.11 -8.21 9.55
CA ARG A 329 -17.56 -9.57 9.93
C ARG A 329 -16.44 -10.38 10.58
N ALA A 330 -15.20 -10.24 10.12
CA ALA A 330 -14.06 -10.91 10.71
C ALA A 330 -13.78 -10.45 12.15
N LEU A 331 -13.96 -9.17 12.44
CA LEU A 331 -13.87 -8.61 13.79
C LEU A 331 -14.99 -9.14 14.69
N GLU A 332 -16.24 -9.18 14.20
CA GLU A 332 -17.36 -9.76 14.94
C GLU A 332 -17.11 -11.25 15.28
N PHE A 333 -16.64 -12.03 14.30
CA PHE A 333 -16.30 -13.43 14.49
C PHE A 333 -15.17 -13.60 15.52
N LEU A 334 -14.05 -12.86 15.35
CA LEU A 334 -12.90 -12.99 16.26
C LEU A 334 -13.27 -12.61 17.69
N LYS A 335 -14.08 -11.56 17.87
CA LYS A 335 -14.57 -11.13 19.19
C LYS A 335 -15.56 -12.11 19.84
N SER A 336 -16.23 -12.94 19.06
CA SER A 336 -17.12 -13.97 19.58
C SER A 336 -16.38 -15.20 20.13
N ARG A 337 -15.08 -15.31 19.88
CA ARG A 337 -14.30 -16.48 20.29
C ARG A 337 -14.07 -16.51 21.81
N PRO A 338 -14.35 -17.64 22.48
CA PRO A 338 -14.13 -17.77 23.93
C PRO A 338 -12.65 -17.70 24.30
N GLU A 339 -11.76 -17.96 23.37
CA GLU A 339 -10.30 -17.91 23.55
C GLU A 339 -9.76 -16.47 23.60
N TRP A 340 -10.53 -15.47 23.18
CA TRP A 340 -10.13 -14.07 23.28
C TRP A 340 -10.25 -13.55 24.72
N ASN A 341 -9.28 -12.76 25.17
CA ASN A 341 -9.25 -12.19 26.52
C ASN A 341 -10.20 -10.98 26.72
N GLY A 342 -10.86 -10.51 25.65
CA GLY A 342 -11.78 -9.37 25.68
C GLY A 342 -11.12 -8.00 25.84
N ARG A 343 -9.80 -7.89 25.78
CA ARG A 343 -9.04 -6.65 26.08
C ARG A 343 -8.15 -6.16 24.94
N GLU A 344 -7.24 -6.99 24.47
CA GLU A 344 -6.27 -6.62 23.45
C GLU A 344 -6.68 -7.20 22.10
N LEU A 345 -6.83 -6.32 21.12
CA LEU A 345 -7.10 -6.67 19.71
C LEU A 345 -6.20 -5.83 18.81
N VAL A 346 -5.29 -6.51 18.13
CA VAL A 346 -4.33 -5.89 17.20
C VAL A 346 -4.81 -6.08 15.77
N ALA A 347 -4.96 -5.00 15.00
CA ALA A 347 -5.13 -5.03 13.54
C ALA A 347 -3.77 -4.83 12.88
N TYR A 348 -3.36 -5.78 12.01
CA TYR A 348 -2.06 -5.81 11.38
C TYR A 348 -2.15 -6.11 9.88
N GLY A 349 -1.36 -5.39 9.09
CA GLY A 349 -1.17 -5.71 7.68
C GLY A 349 -0.22 -4.75 6.98
N GLY A 350 0.25 -5.19 5.80
CA GLY A 350 1.10 -4.38 4.93
C GLY A 350 0.41 -4.07 3.60
N SER A 351 0.68 -2.90 3.01
CA SER A 351 0.12 -2.47 1.73
C SER A 351 -1.42 -2.43 1.78
N MET A 352 -2.12 -3.15 0.92
CA MET A 352 -3.58 -3.33 1.01
C MET A 352 -4.00 -3.93 2.38
N GLY A 353 -3.14 -4.71 3.02
CA GLY A 353 -3.39 -5.18 4.38
C GLY A 353 -3.32 -4.04 5.40
N GLY A 354 -2.43 -3.07 5.21
CA GLY A 354 -2.36 -1.85 6.02
C GLY A 354 -3.60 -0.98 5.88
N LEU A 355 -4.13 -0.83 4.67
CA LEU A 355 -5.43 -0.22 4.40
C LEU A 355 -6.55 -0.89 5.22
N GLN A 356 -6.64 -2.23 5.16
CA GLN A 356 -7.66 -2.99 5.88
C GLN A 356 -7.48 -2.92 7.42
N ALA A 357 -6.25 -2.86 7.91
CA ALA A 357 -5.98 -2.68 9.35
C ALA A 357 -6.47 -1.32 9.86
N ILE A 358 -6.35 -0.28 9.03
CA ILE A 358 -6.91 1.05 9.32
C ILE A 358 -8.44 0.99 9.33
N TRP A 359 -9.06 0.39 8.30
CA TRP A 359 -10.52 0.20 8.27
C TRP A 359 -11.04 -0.55 9.49
N ALA A 360 -10.34 -1.61 9.92
CA ALA A 360 -10.69 -2.39 11.10
C ALA A 360 -10.84 -1.50 12.34
N ALA A 361 -9.86 -0.65 12.60
CA ALA A 361 -9.87 0.22 13.78
C ALA A 361 -10.86 1.40 13.66
N SER A 362 -11.10 1.86 12.43
CA SER A 362 -12.06 2.96 12.17
C SER A 362 -13.50 2.51 12.29
N LEU A 363 -13.78 1.25 11.95
CA LEU A 363 -15.12 0.68 11.94
C LEU A 363 -15.49 -0.06 13.24
N ASP A 364 -14.49 -0.41 14.06
CA ASP A 364 -14.68 -1.14 15.32
C ASP A 364 -13.77 -0.60 16.43
N SER A 365 -14.38 0.05 17.42
CA SER A 365 -13.67 0.66 18.55
C SER A 365 -13.02 -0.34 19.52
N SER A 366 -13.25 -1.65 19.36
CA SER A 366 -12.57 -2.68 20.16
C SER A 366 -11.11 -2.91 19.71
N VAL A 367 -10.70 -2.40 18.54
CA VAL A 367 -9.31 -2.48 18.09
C VAL A 367 -8.45 -1.56 18.93
N THR A 368 -7.54 -2.16 19.71
CA THR A 368 -6.69 -1.44 20.66
C THR A 368 -5.35 -1.04 20.07
N HIS A 369 -4.89 -1.74 19.02
CA HIS A 369 -3.61 -1.48 18.37
C HIS A 369 -3.75 -1.59 16.85
N VAL A 370 -3.18 -0.64 16.14
CA VAL A 370 -3.01 -0.68 14.68
C VAL A 370 -1.54 -0.79 14.33
N ARG A 371 -1.21 -1.70 13.44
CA ARG A 371 0.13 -1.86 12.86
C ARG A 371 -0.02 -1.91 11.34
N ALA A 372 -0.04 -0.73 10.71
CA ALA A 372 -0.26 -0.54 9.27
C ALA A 372 1.09 -0.27 8.59
N GLU A 373 1.70 -1.31 8.02
CA GLU A 373 2.97 -1.19 7.29
C GLU A 373 2.71 -0.74 5.86
N ILE A 374 3.46 0.26 5.35
CA ILE A 374 3.30 0.78 3.97
C ILE A 374 1.83 0.85 3.53
N PRO A 375 0.94 1.54 4.28
CA PRO A 375 -0.51 1.49 4.02
C PRO A 375 -0.87 2.02 2.64
N TRP A 376 -1.69 1.24 1.91
CA TRP A 376 -2.09 1.54 0.53
C TRP A 376 -3.28 2.49 0.47
N CYS A 377 -3.44 3.19 -0.65
CA CYS A 377 -4.57 4.08 -0.94
C CYS A 377 -4.75 5.27 0.01
N CYS A 378 -3.68 5.71 0.68
CA CYS A 378 -3.76 6.92 1.50
C CYS A 378 -3.79 8.18 0.63
N ASP A 379 -4.77 9.06 0.86
CA ASP A 379 -4.96 10.31 0.13
C ASP A 379 -5.12 10.09 -1.39
N ILE A 380 -6.07 9.21 -1.77
CA ILE A 380 -6.33 8.89 -3.18
C ILE A 380 -6.65 10.18 -3.96
N GLY A 381 -7.36 11.12 -3.32
CA GLY A 381 -7.67 12.43 -3.88
C GLY A 381 -6.49 13.39 -4.03
N GLY A 382 -5.30 13.07 -3.52
CA GLY A 382 -4.11 13.91 -3.62
C GLY A 382 -3.68 14.23 -5.05
N GLU A 383 -3.99 13.36 -6.01
CA GLU A 383 -3.72 13.60 -7.43
C GLU A 383 -4.49 14.81 -7.99
N THR A 384 -5.65 15.16 -7.42
CA THR A 384 -6.46 16.31 -7.88
C THR A 384 -5.79 17.65 -7.62
N ILE A 385 -4.84 17.71 -6.72
CA ILE A 385 -4.04 18.91 -6.39
C ILE A 385 -2.59 18.78 -6.84
N GLY A 386 -2.31 17.85 -7.79
CA GLY A 386 -1.02 17.70 -8.45
C GLY A 386 0.03 16.93 -7.66
N ARG A 387 -0.32 16.25 -6.57
CA ARG A 387 0.62 15.43 -5.82
C ARG A 387 1.15 14.27 -6.65
N ASN A 388 2.43 13.97 -6.47
CA ASN A 388 3.09 12.86 -7.13
C ASN A 388 2.54 11.54 -6.59
N ARG A 389 2.03 10.71 -7.48
CA ARG A 389 1.62 9.34 -7.24
C ARG A 389 2.41 8.39 -8.12
N GLY A 390 2.57 7.18 -7.71
CA GLY A 390 3.20 6.16 -8.54
C GLY A 390 2.31 5.67 -9.68
N ASP A 391 2.88 4.88 -10.57
CA ASP A 391 2.16 4.31 -11.71
C ASP A 391 1.11 3.27 -11.28
N TRP A 392 1.34 2.61 -10.17
CA TRP A 392 0.46 1.56 -9.61
C TRP A 392 -0.39 2.10 -8.46
N TYR A 393 -1.30 3.03 -8.77
CA TYR A 393 -2.14 3.70 -7.80
C TYR A 393 -3.59 3.75 -8.28
N VAL A 394 -4.55 3.60 -7.37
CA VAL A 394 -5.97 3.71 -7.68
C VAL A 394 -6.28 5.15 -8.07
N ARG A 395 -6.92 5.34 -9.23
CA ARG A 395 -7.34 6.66 -9.71
C ARG A 395 -8.45 7.24 -8.84
N TRP A 396 -8.38 8.53 -8.58
CA TRP A 396 -9.48 9.21 -7.92
C TRP A 396 -10.76 9.12 -8.74
N SER A 397 -11.82 8.60 -8.10
CA SER A 397 -13.18 8.55 -8.66
C SER A 397 -14.12 9.09 -7.59
N ALA A 398 -14.57 10.32 -7.78
CA ALA A 398 -15.43 10.98 -6.82
C ALA A 398 -16.92 10.64 -7.10
N PRO A 399 -17.75 10.48 -6.05
CA PRO A 399 -17.43 10.52 -4.63
C PRO A 399 -16.96 9.17 -4.03
N GLY A 400 -17.09 8.08 -4.77
CA GLY A 400 -17.04 6.71 -4.25
C GLY A 400 -15.82 6.37 -3.39
N LEU A 401 -14.63 6.80 -3.79
CA LEU A 401 -13.41 6.47 -3.07
C LEU A 401 -13.21 7.26 -1.77
N GLY A 402 -13.87 8.39 -1.61
CA GLY A 402 -13.78 9.21 -0.39
C GLY A 402 -14.20 8.45 0.86
N TYR A 403 -15.11 7.48 0.74
CA TYR A 403 -15.59 6.68 1.86
C TYR A 403 -14.59 5.61 2.32
N TYR A 404 -13.66 5.21 1.45
CA TYR A 404 -12.70 4.13 1.72
C TYR A 404 -11.29 4.63 1.96
N ASP A 405 -11.02 5.91 1.65
CA ASP A 405 -9.69 6.49 1.81
C ASP A 405 -9.27 6.50 3.28
N PRO A 406 -8.12 5.90 3.62
CA PRO A 406 -7.57 5.93 4.98
C PRO A 406 -7.49 7.32 5.60
N VAL A 407 -7.30 8.36 4.79
CA VAL A 407 -7.20 9.74 5.28
C VAL A 407 -8.49 10.21 5.99
N ASN A 408 -9.65 9.69 5.57
CA ASN A 408 -10.94 9.94 6.20
C ASN A 408 -11.24 8.92 7.29
N MET A 409 -10.95 7.66 7.04
CA MET A 409 -11.21 6.57 7.97
C MET A 409 -10.52 6.75 9.32
N VAL A 410 -9.24 7.14 9.34
CA VAL A 410 -8.45 7.27 10.58
C VAL A 410 -9.06 8.23 11.59
N LYS A 411 -9.85 9.21 11.16
CA LYS A 411 -10.52 10.21 12.03
C LYS A 411 -11.49 9.56 13.04
N ARG A 412 -11.93 8.30 12.80
CA ARG A 412 -12.85 7.53 13.66
C ARG A 412 -12.14 6.54 14.57
N ILE A 413 -10.80 6.45 14.48
CA ILE A 413 -10.05 5.59 15.40
C ILE A 413 -10.10 6.19 16.80
N PRO A 414 -10.42 5.39 17.84
CA PRO A 414 -10.43 5.89 19.22
C PRO A 414 -9.08 6.49 19.63
N VAL A 415 -9.10 7.60 20.37
CA VAL A 415 -7.88 8.27 20.86
C VAL A 415 -7.01 7.39 21.76
N SER A 416 -7.60 6.35 22.38
CA SER A 416 -6.91 5.36 23.21
C SER A 416 -6.17 4.29 22.42
N THR A 417 -6.39 4.20 21.11
CA THR A 417 -5.73 3.21 20.25
C THR A 417 -4.25 3.52 20.08
N ASP A 418 -3.38 2.51 20.17
CA ASP A 418 -1.95 2.61 19.84
C ASP A 418 -1.78 2.42 18.32
N PHE A 419 -1.49 3.52 17.62
CA PHE A 419 -1.36 3.54 16.16
C PHE A 419 0.10 3.62 15.73
N PHE A 420 0.58 2.66 14.96
CA PHE A 420 1.97 2.67 14.52
C PHE A 420 2.14 2.21 13.08
N ILE A 421 2.94 2.97 12.32
CA ILE A 421 3.39 2.64 10.97
C ILE A 421 4.85 2.17 11.08
N PRO A 422 5.12 0.86 11.19
CA PRO A 422 6.47 0.37 11.43
C PRO A 422 7.42 0.64 10.27
N ARG A 423 6.87 0.85 9.07
CA ARG A 423 7.63 1.18 7.87
C ARG A 423 6.79 1.94 6.86
N PHE A 424 7.38 3.01 6.28
CA PHE A 424 7.02 3.54 4.97
C PHE A 424 8.30 3.95 4.22
N GLY A 425 8.32 3.81 2.90
CA GLY A 425 9.50 4.10 2.08
C GLY A 425 9.48 5.55 1.58
N LEU A 426 10.61 6.27 1.67
CA LEU A 426 10.73 7.59 1.04
C LEU A 426 10.82 7.49 -0.50
N GLY A 427 11.09 6.29 -1.03
CA GLY A 427 11.04 5.94 -2.44
C GLY A 427 9.86 5.01 -2.80
N ASP A 428 8.90 4.82 -1.90
CA ASP A 428 7.71 4.01 -2.18
C ASP A 428 6.63 4.86 -2.86
N TYR A 429 6.48 4.66 -4.18
CA TYR A 429 5.44 5.34 -4.96
C TYR A 429 4.32 4.39 -5.43
N ILE A 430 4.26 3.19 -4.85
CA ILE A 430 3.03 2.38 -4.77
C ILE A 430 2.17 2.86 -3.59
N CYS A 431 2.83 3.22 -2.47
CA CYS A 431 2.22 3.86 -1.30
C CYS A 431 2.95 5.18 -1.00
N PRO A 432 2.65 6.26 -1.74
CA PRO A 432 3.43 7.49 -1.69
C PRO A 432 3.55 8.07 -0.28
N PRO A 433 4.76 8.51 0.14
CA PRO A 433 4.99 9.02 1.49
C PRO A 433 4.11 10.23 1.81
N THR A 434 3.75 11.04 0.81
CA THR A 434 2.85 12.19 0.99
C THR A 434 1.46 11.74 1.42
N GLY A 435 0.90 10.73 0.77
CA GLY A 435 -0.40 10.16 1.14
C GLY A 435 -0.37 9.54 2.54
N VAL A 436 0.72 8.81 2.86
CA VAL A 436 0.92 8.24 4.21
C VAL A 436 0.95 9.34 5.26
N MET A 437 1.65 10.46 5.00
CA MET A 437 1.69 11.58 5.92
C MET A 437 0.37 12.33 6.02
N ALA A 438 -0.37 12.53 4.92
CA ALA A 438 -1.71 13.11 4.96
C ALA A 438 -2.66 12.30 5.87
N MET A 439 -2.57 10.98 5.78
CA MET A 439 -3.32 10.07 6.65
C MET A 439 -2.82 10.16 8.11
N TYR A 440 -1.51 10.06 8.35
CA TYR A 440 -0.90 10.11 9.68
C TYR A 440 -1.27 11.39 10.45
N ASN A 441 -1.28 12.53 9.77
CA ASN A 441 -1.63 13.82 10.37
C ASN A 441 -3.10 13.90 10.81
N ASN A 442 -3.98 13.05 10.26
CA ASN A 442 -5.38 12.95 10.65
C ASN A 442 -5.64 11.90 11.75
N VAL A 443 -4.64 11.11 12.16
CA VAL A 443 -4.78 10.10 13.23
C VAL A 443 -4.98 10.81 14.58
N PRO A 444 -6.12 10.59 15.28
CA PRO A 444 -6.42 11.29 16.54
C PRO A 444 -5.78 10.64 17.77
N CYS A 445 -5.09 9.50 17.61
CA CYS A 445 -4.57 8.70 18.71
C CYS A 445 -3.54 9.47 19.54
N GLY A 446 -3.68 9.41 20.87
CA GLY A 446 -2.71 9.99 21.80
C GLY A 446 -1.34 9.29 21.77
N LYS A 447 -1.32 8.03 21.33
CA LYS A 447 -0.11 7.25 21.08
C LYS A 447 -0.06 6.86 19.61
N LYS A 448 0.71 7.59 18.81
CA LYS A 448 0.94 7.29 17.40
C LYS A 448 2.41 7.45 17.04
N GLY A 449 2.87 6.73 16.02
CA GLY A 449 4.24 6.82 15.54
C GLY A 449 4.40 6.24 14.14
N ALA A 450 5.50 6.62 13.48
CA ALA A 450 5.84 6.08 12.16
C ALA A 450 7.36 6.09 11.93
N VAL A 451 7.83 5.19 11.06
CA VAL A 451 9.24 5.15 10.65
C VAL A 451 9.34 5.17 9.14
N GLY A 452 9.92 6.24 8.61
CA GLY A 452 10.25 6.42 7.19
C GLY A 452 11.69 6.02 6.90
N PHE A 453 11.91 5.29 5.79
CA PHE A 453 13.21 4.77 5.41
C PHE A 453 13.69 5.36 4.09
N GLN A 454 14.89 5.93 4.10
CA GLN A 454 15.59 6.37 2.89
C GLN A 454 16.00 5.18 2.04
N ASN A 455 16.03 5.35 0.69
CA ASN A 455 16.35 4.30 -0.27
C ASN A 455 15.53 3.01 -0.02
N SER A 456 14.24 3.18 0.18
CA SER A 456 13.29 2.12 0.44
C SER A 456 12.05 2.30 -0.44
N THR A 457 11.74 1.28 -1.22
CA THR A 457 10.55 1.21 -2.08
C THR A 457 9.50 0.29 -1.44
N HIS A 458 8.42 0.00 -2.17
CA HIS A 458 7.37 -0.91 -1.70
C HIS A 458 7.90 -2.31 -1.36
N GLY A 459 8.69 -2.89 -2.24
CA GLY A 459 9.23 -4.25 -2.09
C GLY A 459 10.65 -4.32 -1.52
N TYR A 460 11.33 -3.20 -1.39
CA TYR A 460 12.73 -3.17 -1.00
C TYR A 460 12.98 -2.22 0.17
N VAL A 461 13.69 -2.70 1.17
CA VAL A 461 14.23 -1.92 2.27
C VAL A 461 15.75 -2.03 2.24
N MET A 462 16.43 -0.89 2.15
CA MET A 462 17.89 -0.88 2.19
C MET A 462 18.38 -1.45 3.53
N PRO A 463 19.27 -2.46 3.51
CA PRO A 463 19.91 -2.91 4.73
C PRO A 463 20.72 -1.76 5.37
N ARG A 464 20.43 -1.46 6.63
CA ARG A 464 21.07 -0.37 7.40
C ARG A 464 20.94 1.00 6.72
N PRO A 465 19.73 1.54 6.57
CA PRO A 465 19.51 2.87 6.01
C PRO A 465 20.23 3.91 6.89
N ARG A 466 20.93 4.84 6.24
CA ARG A 466 21.70 5.88 6.95
C ARG A 466 20.85 7.04 7.43
N GLN A 467 19.72 7.25 6.77
CA GLN A 467 18.77 8.29 7.12
C GLN A 467 17.38 7.66 7.30
N MET A 468 16.75 8.02 8.40
CA MET A 468 15.40 7.60 8.75
C MET A 468 14.62 8.80 9.26
N LEU A 469 13.32 8.76 9.00
CA LEU A 469 12.35 9.70 9.55
C LEU A 469 11.57 8.99 10.66
N HIS A 470 11.75 9.42 11.88
CA HIS A 470 10.98 8.92 13.01
C HIS A 470 9.92 9.95 13.40
N LEU A 471 8.67 9.51 13.51
CA LEU A 471 7.56 10.30 14.03
C LEU A 471 7.12 9.72 15.37
N ASP A 472 6.86 10.60 16.33
CA ASP A 472 6.32 10.27 17.66
C ASP A 472 5.28 11.33 18.04
N GLY A 473 4.04 10.91 18.20
CA GLY A 473 2.93 11.84 18.36
C GLY A 473 2.81 12.79 17.16
N ASP A 474 2.67 14.07 17.43
CA ASP A 474 2.61 15.12 16.42
C ASP A 474 3.97 15.76 16.12
N GLY A 475 5.07 15.05 16.41
CA GLY A 475 6.42 15.55 16.28
C GLY A 475 7.35 14.65 15.46
N ILE A 476 8.47 15.22 15.06
CA ILE A 476 9.59 14.50 14.45
C ILE A 476 10.57 14.15 15.57
N ALA A 477 10.78 12.86 15.80
CA ALA A 477 11.72 12.38 16.81
C ALA A 477 13.15 12.38 16.26
N VAL A 478 14.03 13.14 16.89
CA VAL A 478 15.47 13.06 16.64
C VAL A 478 16.02 11.96 17.56
N ARG A 479 16.31 10.77 17.00
CA ARG A 479 17.05 9.76 17.76
C ARG A 479 18.53 10.13 17.79
N LYS A 480 19.04 10.31 19.00
CA LYS A 480 20.47 10.50 19.26
C LYS A 480 21.24 9.20 19.07
#